data_9ed6925bfdf7ce85013f89c14f8a60c2
#
_entry.id   9ed6925bfdf7ce85013f89c14f8a60c2
#
_cell.length_a   1.000
_cell.length_b   1.000
_cell.length_c   1.000
_cell.angle_alpha   90.00
_cell.angle_beta   90.00
_cell.angle_gamma   90.00
#
_symmetry.space_group_name_H-M   'P 1'
#
loop_
_entity.id
_entity.type
_entity.pdbx_description
1 polymer ?
#
loop_
_entity_poly.entity_id
_entity_poly.type
_entity_poly.pdbx_seq_one_letter_code
_entity_poly.pdbx_strand_id
1 'polypeptide(L)'
;MRVFLDFEASSLSDDGYPIEVGWVFEDGRSESHLIKPAPQWVEWDPSAEALHQISRATLEADGVPHDVVAHRLLDTLNDHVVYASAPSWDGKWLSVLFRAAGMPRHAMRLKDCDEAYVDAAVEVLSASVPPAKVNTIAAEIVGRALATAGACSVRHRALADAEQERQIWLEVRRLAYQQCGC
;
A
#
# COMPACT_ATOMS: atom_id res chain seq x y z
N MET A 1 8.44 -12.31 -0.26
CA MET A 1 8.81 -11.00 -0.84
C MET A 1 8.03 -9.92 -0.13
N ARG A 2 8.51 -8.67 -0.18
CA ARG A 2 7.75 -7.48 0.25
C ARG A 2 6.83 -7.03 -0.87
N VAL A 3 5.64 -6.59 -0.49
CA VAL A 3 4.66 -6.00 -1.40
C VAL A 3 4.14 -4.72 -0.76
N PHE A 4 4.02 -3.66 -1.52
CA PHE A 4 3.41 -2.40 -1.11
C PHE A 4 2.03 -2.32 -1.74
N LEU A 5 1.02 -1.96 -0.95
CA LEU A 5 -0.37 -1.96 -1.36
C LEU A 5 -1.05 -0.68 -0.90
N ASP A 6 -1.99 -0.20 -1.69
CA ASP A 6 -2.85 0.93 -1.36
C ASP A 6 -4.27 0.71 -1.90
N PHE A 7 -5.25 1.38 -1.27
CA PHE A 7 -6.64 1.42 -1.70
C PHE A 7 -7.14 2.85 -1.88
N GLU A 8 -7.91 3.07 -2.95
CA GLU A 8 -8.85 4.19 -3.00
C GLU A 8 -10.22 3.74 -2.52
N ALA A 9 -10.99 4.65 -1.93
CA ALA A 9 -12.30 4.35 -1.36
C ALA A 9 -13.36 5.36 -1.77
N SER A 10 -14.64 4.95 -1.73
CA SER A 10 -15.79 5.81 -2.02
C SER A 10 -15.93 6.97 -1.04
N SER A 11 -15.46 6.78 0.18
CA SER A 11 -15.37 7.80 1.24
C SER A 11 -14.60 7.27 2.44
N LEU A 12 -14.35 8.12 3.43
CA LEU A 12 -13.78 7.74 4.74
C LEU A 12 -14.85 7.45 5.80
N SER A 13 -16.13 7.40 5.43
CA SER A 13 -17.22 7.07 6.35
C SER A 13 -17.23 5.59 6.78
N ASP A 14 -18.05 5.24 7.77
CA ASP A 14 -18.19 3.85 8.21
C ASP A 14 -18.76 2.94 7.13
N ASP A 15 -19.63 3.49 6.27
CA ASP A 15 -20.27 2.79 5.15
C ASP A 15 -19.48 2.86 3.84
N GLY A 16 -18.31 3.52 3.85
CA GLY A 16 -17.39 3.58 2.72
C GLY A 16 -16.90 2.18 2.31
N TYR A 17 -16.52 2.05 1.04
CA TYR A 17 -16.06 0.80 0.45
C TYR A 17 -14.91 1.03 -0.52
N PRO A 18 -14.06 0.01 -0.78
CA PRO A 18 -12.93 0.15 -1.69
C PRO A 18 -13.40 0.22 -3.14
N ILE A 19 -12.78 1.11 -3.92
CA ILE A 19 -13.11 1.36 -5.33
C ILE A 19 -11.93 1.08 -6.28
N GLU A 20 -10.72 1.15 -5.79
CA GLU A 20 -9.50 0.75 -6.49
C GLU A 20 -8.57 0.07 -5.49
N VAL A 21 -7.80 -0.90 -5.96
CA VAL A 21 -6.66 -1.46 -5.25
C VAL A 21 -5.47 -1.53 -6.19
N GLY A 22 -4.29 -1.21 -5.67
CA GLY A 22 -3.03 -1.34 -6.38
C GLY A 22 -1.96 -1.97 -5.49
N TRP A 23 -1.10 -2.79 -6.07
CA TRP A 23 0.06 -3.32 -5.36
C TRP A 23 1.27 -3.43 -6.26
N VAL A 24 2.44 -3.31 -5.64
CA VAL A 24 3.72 -3.46 -6.30
C VAL A 24 4.66 -4.31 -5.44
N PHE A 25 5.29 -5.28 -6.06
CA PHE A 25 6.32 -6.11 -5.42
C PHE A 25 7.65 -5.37 -5.32
N GLU A 26 8.51 -5.77 -4.40
CA GLU A 26 9.86 -5.22 -4.26
C GLU A 26 10.69 -5.30 -5.56
N ASP A 27 10.43 -6.26 -6.44
CA ASP A 27 11.09 -6.44 -7.74
C ASP A 27 10.49 -5.56 -8.87
N GLY A 28 9.40 -4.84 -8.60
CA GLY A 28 8.74 -3.91 -9.53
C GLY A 28 7.58 -4.51 -10.32
N ARG A 29 7.27 -5.79 -10.19
CA ARG A 29 6.01 -6.34 -10.74
C ARG A 29 4.84 -5.68 -10.01
N SER A 30 3.82 -5.29 -10.73
CA SER A 30 2.68 -4.58 -10.17
C SER A 30 1.37 -4.98 -10.85
N GLU A 31 0.27 -4.69 -10.14
CA GLU A 31 -1.08 -4.92 -10.64
C GLU A 31 -2.03 -3.91 -9.99
N SER A 32 -3.10 -3.52 -10.70
CA SER A 32 -4.17 -2.68 -10.14
C SER A 32 -5.52 -3.06 -10.72
N HIS A 33 -6.57 -2.84 -9.93
CA HIS A 33 -7.94 -3.12 -10.31
C HIS A 33 -8.87 -2.01 -9.84
N LEU A 34 -9.69 -1.50 -10.76
CA LEU A 34 -10.93 -0.82 -10.40
C LEU A 34 -11.92 -1.89 -9.90
N ILE A 35 -12.59 -1.61 -8.79
CA ILE A 35 -13.48 -2.56 -8.13
C ILE A 35 -14.93 -2.19 -8.45
N LYS A 36 -15.64 -3.07 -9.15
CA LYS A 36 -17.07 -2.91 -9.34
C LYS A 36 -17.79 -3.04 -8.00
N PRO A 37 -18.58 -2.02 -7.61
CA PRO A 37 -19.26 -2.04 -6.31
C PRO A 37 -20.17 -3.25 -6.13
N ALA A 38 -20.16 -3.82 -4.92
CA ALA A 38 -21.16 -4.80 -4.53
C ALA A 38 -22.56 -4.15 -4.49
N PRO A 39 -23.66 -4.89 -4.70
CA PRO A 39 -25.00 -4.31 -4.78
C PRO A 39 -25.43 -3.47 -3.56
N GLN A 40 -24.90 -3.79 -2.37
CA GLN A 40 -25.17 -3.07 -1.12
C GLN A 40 -24.27 -1.85 -0.90
N TRP A 41 -23.24 -1.63 -1.71
CA TRP A 41 -22.32 -0.50 -1.61
C TRP A 41 -22.90 0.71 -2.34
N VAL A 42 -23.54 1.60 -1.59
CA VAL A 42 -24.28 2.74 -2.16
C VAL A 42 -23.70 4.10 -1.73
N GLU A 43 -22.90 4.12 -0.66
CA GLU A 43 -22.31 5.34 -0.12
C GLU A 43 -21.30 5.93 -1.10
N TRP A 44 -21.32 7.26 -1.25
CA TRP A 44 -20.44 7.96 -2.20
C TRP A 44 -20.19 9.40 -1.74
N ASP A 45 -18.91 9.77 -1.64
CA ASP A 45 -18.50 11.13 -1.30
C ASP A 45 -17.93 11.85 -2.53
N PRO A 46 -18.59 12.92 -3.02
CA PRO A 46 -18.06 13.72 -4.12
C PRO A 46 -16.68 14.34 -3.85
N SER A 47 -16.33 14.55 -2.58
CA SER A 47 -15.00 15.08 -2.21
C SER A 47 -13.92 14.03 -2.43
N ALA A 48 -14.21 12.75 -2.14
CA ALA A 48 -13.30 11.64 -2.43
C ALA A 48 -13.16 11.46 -3.96
N GLU A 49 -14.27 11.50 -4.71
CA GLU A 49 -14.24 11.47 -6.18
C GLU A 49 -13.37 12.59 -6.77
N ALA A 50 -13.45 13.79 -6.21
CA ALA A 50 -12.62 14.92 -6.66
C ALA A 50 -11.10 14.69 -6.44
N LEU A 51 -10.72 13.84 -5.46
CA LEU A 51 -9.32 13.49 -5.19
C LEU A 51 -8.81 12.40 -6.14
N HIS A 52 -9.46 11.23 -6.16
CA HIS A 52 -9.00 10.06 -6.93
C HIS A 52 -9.45 10.08 -8.41
N GLN A 53 -10.37 10.95 -8.79
CA GLN A 53 -10.87 11.13 -10.18
C GLN A 53 -11.49 9.87 -10.79
N ILE A 54 -12.05 8.98 -9.96
CA ILE A 54 -12.74 7.76 -10.38
C ILE A 54 -14.21 7.95 -10.13
N SER A 55 -15.04 7.98 -11.19
CA SER A 55 -16.48 8.12 -11.02
C SER A 55 -17.15 6.77 -10.75
N ARG A 56 -18.30 6.80 -10.09
CA ARG A 56 -19.11 5.58 -9.92
C ARG A 56 -19.49 4.94 -11.26
N ALA A 57 -19.75 5.75 -12.30
CA ALA A 57 -20.05 5.27 -13.64
C ALA A 57 -18.87 4.49 -14.24
N THR A 58 -17.63 4.94 -14.00
CA THR A 58 -16.41 4.22 -14.41
C THR A 58 -16.32 2.85 -13.74
N LEU A 59 -16.62 2.77 -12.44
CA LEU A 59 -16.60 1.50 -11.71
C LEU A 59 -17.65 0.51 -12.21
N GLU A 60 -18.82 0.99 -12.58
CA GLU A 60 -19.89 0.14 -13.15
C GLU A 60 -19.54 -0.36 -14.55
N ALA A 61 -18.88 0.45 -15.37
CA ALA A 61 -18.52 0.11 -16.75
C ALA A 61 -17.27 -0.78 -16.83
N ASP A 62 -16.19 -0.37 -16.12
CA ASP A 62 -14.84 -0.90 -16.31
C ASP A 62 -14.33 -1.69 -15.09
N GLY A 63 -15.05 -1.64 -13.96
CA GLY A 63 -14.66 -2.30 -12.72
C GLY A 63 -14.73 -3.83 -12.82
N VAL A 64 -13.75 -4.49 -12.23
CA VAL A 64 -13.74 -5.94 -12.03
C VAL A 64 -14.66 -6.29 -10.85
N PRO A 65 -15.49 -7.33 -10.92
CA PRO A 65 -16.35 -7.74 -9.80
C PRO A 65 -15.56 -7.86 -8.49
N HIS A 66 -16.11 -7.30 -7.40
CA HIS A 66 -15.41 -7.21 -6.09
C HIS A 66 -14.95 -8.57 -5.55
N ASP A 67 -15.71 -9.62 -5.78
CA ASP A 67 -15.35 -11.00 -5.38
C ASP A 67 -14.17 -11.55 -6.19
N VAL A 68 -14.10 -11.24 -7.49
CA VAL A 68 -12.96 -11.61 -8.36
C VAL A 68 -11.69 -10.91 -7.89
N VAL A 69 -11.78 -9.59 -7.58
CA VAL A 69 -10.64 -8.83 -7.05
C VAL A 69 -10.19 -9.38 -5.70
N ALA A 70 -11.12 -9.71 -4.80
CA ALA A 70 -10.80 -10.28 -3.49
C ALA A 70 -10.03 -11.61 -3.61
N HIS A 71 -10.48 -12.53 -4.47
CA HIS A 71 -9.78 -13.79 -4.72
C HIS A 71 -8.41 -13.55 -5.34
N ARG A 72 -8.34 -12.71 -6.38
CA ARG A 72 -7.07 -12.37 -7.05
C ARG A 72 -6.04 -11.82 -6.07
N LEU A 73 -6.46 -10.92 -5.19
CA LEU A 73 -5.60 -10.31 -4.18
C LEU A 73 -5.06 -11.37 -3.21
N LEU A 74 -5.94 -12.24 -2.69
CA LEU A 74 -5.53 -13.31 -1.78
C LEU A 74 -4.60 -14.31 -2.47
N ASP A 75 -4.95 -14.79 -3.66
CA ASP A 75 -4.16 -15.77 -4.42
C ASP A 75 -2.77 -15.24 -4.76
N THR A 76 -2.67 -13.91 -5.01
CA THR A 76 -1.41 -13.29 -5.41
C THR A 76 -0.52 -12.94 -4.21
N LEU A 77 -1.11 -12.54 -3.07
CA LEU A 77 -0.37 -11.90 -1.98
C LEU A 77 -0.27 -12.74 -0.69
N ASN A 78 -1.00 -13.86 -0.56
CA ASN A 78 -1.10 -14.63 0.69
C ASN A 78 0.26 -15.08 1.24
N ASP A 79 1.22 -15.43 0.38
CA ASP A 79 2.55 -15.91 0.79
C ASP A 79 3.60 -14.79 0.89
N HIS A 80 3.15 -13.54 0.94
CA HIS A 80 4.00 -12.35 0.95
C HIS A 80 3.76 -11.49 2.19
N VAL A 81 4.73 -10.63 2.52
CA VAL A 81 4.55 -9.61 3.55
C VAL A 81 4.04 -8.36 2.87
N VAL A 82 2.81 -7.97 3.19
CA VAL A 82 2.13 -6.84 2.55
C VAL A 82 2.16 -5.63 3.48
N TYR A 83 2.59 -4.51 2.94
CA TYR A 83 2.73 -3.24 3.64
C TYR A 83 1.80 -2.19 3.05
N ALA A 84 1.29 -1.30 3.89
CA ALA A 84 0.48 -0.15 3.50
C ALA A 84 0.90 1.07 4.32
N SER A 85 0.73 2.28 3.78
CA SER A 85 1.06 3.54 4.46
C SER A 85 0.07 3.90 5.55
N ALA A 86 -1.18 3.47 5.40
CA ALA A 86 -2.24 3.68 6.37
C ALA A 86 -2.94 2.36 6.74
N PRO A 87 -2.26 1.40 7.40
CA PRO A 87 -2.74 0.03 7.57
C PRO A 87 -4.06 -0.08 8.35
N SER A 88 -4.46 0.95 9.10
CA SER A 88 -5.77 1.03 9.74
C SER A 88 -6.90 1.26 8.73
N TRP A 89 -6.68 2.11 7.71
CA TRP A 89 -7.63 2.39 6.64
C TRP A 89 -7.61 1.31 5.58
N ASP A 90 -6.44 0.97 5.05
CA ASP A 90 -6.29 -0.09 4.05
C ASP A 90 -6.76 -1.45 4.60
N GLY A 91 -6.50 -1.73 5.87
CA GLY A 91 -7.01 -2.90 6.56
C GLY A 91 -8.53 -2.91 6.70
N LYS A 92 -9.18 -1.74 6.87
CA LYS A 92 -10.64 -1.59 6.82
C LYS A 92 -11.15 -1.94 5.42
N TRP A 93 -10.58 -1.36 4.37
CA TRP A 93 -10.99 -1.60 2.99
C TRP A 93 -10.80 -3.06 2.58
N LEU A 94 -9.68 -3.65 2.92
CA LEU A 94 -9.41 -5.07 2.73
C LEU A 94 -10.46 -5.95 3.43
N SER A 95 -10.80 -5.62 4.68
CA SER A 95 -11.84 -6.33 5.45
C SER A 95 -13.24 -6.18 4.84
N VAL A 96 -13.58 -4.99 4.32
CA VAL A 96 -14.86 -4.73 3.63
C VAL A 96 -14.93 -5.57 2.35
N LEU A 97 -13.85 -5.57 1.55
CA LEU A 97 -13.75 -6.34 0.31
C LEU A 97 -13.91 -7.85 0.56
N PHE A 98 -13.14 -8.41 1.49
CA PHE A 98 -13.20 -9.84 1.80
C PHE A 98 -14.57 -10.28 2.34
N ARG A 99 -15.19 -9.48 3.22
CA ARG A 99 -16.54 -9.79 3.71
C ARG A 99 -17.58 -9.79 2.60
N ALA A 100 -17.51 -8.84 1.67
CA ALA A 100 -18.44 -8.79 0.52
C ALA A 100 -18.27 -10.01 -0.40
N ALA A 101 -17.05 -10.54 -0.51
CA ALA A 101 -16.74 -11.76 -1.25
C ALA A 101 -17.03 -13.07 -0.47
N GLY A 102 -17.60 -12.98 0.74
CA GLY A 102 -17.86 -14.16 1.58
C GLY A 102 -16.61 -14.78 2.22
N MET A 103 -15.49 -14.07 2.21
CA MET A 103 -14.21 -14.53 2.75
C MET A 103 -14.02 -14.07 4.22
N PRO A 104 -13.14 -14.74 5.00
CA PRO A 104 -12.80 -14.28 6.33
C PRO A 104 -12.17 -12.87 6.28
N ARG A 105 -12.71 -11.93 7.07
CA ARG A 105 -12.25 -10.52 7.10
C ARG A 105 -10.76 -10.34 7.44
N HIS A 106 -10.14 -11.34 8.03
CA HIS A 106 -8.73 -11.35 8.46
C HIS A 106 -7.90 -12.40 7.70
N ALA A 107 -8.34 -12.78 6.49
CA ALA A 107 -7.60 -13.73 5.66
C ALA A 107 -6.19 -13.23 5.32
N MET A 108 -6.01 -11.90 5.33
CA MET A 108 -4.71 -11.25 5.13
C MET A 108 -4.53 -10.13 6.17
N ARG A 109 -3.27 -9.83 6.51
CA ARG A 109 -2.90 -8.72 7.39
C ARG A 109 -1.92 -7.80 6.69
N LEU A 110 -2.08 -6.51 6.91
CA LEU A 110 -1.16 -5.48 6.44
C LEU A 110 -0.23 -5.08 7.58
N LYS A 111 1.01 -4.77 7.23
CA LYS A 111 1.99 -4.12 8.09
C LYS A 111 2.13 -2.66 7.69
N ASP A 112 2.72 -1.87 8.59
CA ASP A 112 3.04 -0.48 8.31
C ASP A 112 4.27 -0.37 7.39
N CYS A 113 4.24 0.52 6.41
CA CYS A 113 5.39 0.80 5.54
C CYS A 113 6.62 1.26 6.33
N ASP A 114 6.43 1.95 7.46
CA ASP A 114 7.52 2.33 8.36
C ASP A 114 8.32 1.12 8.85
N GLU A 115 7.67 -0.04 9.10
CA GLU A 115 8.39 -1.28 9.44
C GLU A 115 9.28 -1.72 8.27
N ALA A 116 8.78 -1.68 7.02
CA ALA A 116 9.55 -2.06 5.85
C ALA A 116 10.78 -1.17 5.65
N TYR A 117 10.67 0.12 5.93
CA TYR A 117 11.77 1.08 5.80
C TYR A 117 12.85 0.83 6.84
N VAL A 118 12.45 0.69 8.11
CA VAL A 118 13.39 0.41 9.20
C VAL A 118 14.09 -0.93 8.97
N ASP A 119 13.34 -1.98 8.64
CA ASP A 119 13.90 -3.32 8.35
C ASP A 119 14.92 -3.26 7.21
N ALA A 120 14.62 -2.51 6.14
CA ALA A 120 15.52 -2.36 4.99
C ALA A 120 16.84 -1.67 5.36
N ALA A 121 16.79 -0.62 6.17
CA ALA A 121 17.98 0.06 6.65
C ALA A 121 18.82 -0.85 7.57
N VAL A 122 18.16 -1.53 8.52
CA VAL A 122 18.81 -2.45 9.49
C VAL A 122 19.47 -3.63 8.75
N GLU A 123 18.80 -4.23 7.76
CA GLU A 123 19.35 -5.34 6.96
C GLU A 123 20.71 -4.94 6.34
N VAL A 124 20.82 -3.76 5.75
CA VAL A 124 22.03 -3.29 5.08
C VAL A 124 23.10 -2.88 6.10
N LEU A 125 22.72 -2.09 7.11
CA LEU A 125 23.67 -1.53 8.10
C LEU A 125 24.30 -2.61 9.00
N SER A 126 23.57 -3.68 9.31
CA SER A 126 24.04 -4.73 10.24
C SER A 126 25.31 -5.44 9.77
N ALA A 127 25.62 -5.37 8.47
CA ALA A 127 26.85 -5.95 7.91
C ALA A 127 28.11 -5.15 8.23
N SER A 128 28.01 -3.82 8.49
CA SER A 128 29.18 -2.93 8.54
C SER A 128 29.17 -1.94 9.72
N VAL A 129 28.03 -1.78 10.40
CA VAL A 129 27.85 -0.81 11.49
C VAL A 129 27.79 -1.54 12.84
N PRO A 130 28.47 -1.04 13.89
CA PRO A 130 28.37 -1.59 15.24
C PRO A 130 26.91 -1.66 15.71
N PRO A 131 26.46 -2.79 16.32
CA PRO A 131 25.03 -3.01 16.70
C PRO A 131 24.43 -1.87 17.51
N ALA A 132 25.18 -1.25 18.42
CA ALA A 132 24.70 -0.13 19.24
C ALA A 132 24.33 1.14 18.45
N LYS A 133 24.76 1.27 17.19
CA LYS A 133 24.51 2.43 16.33
C LYS A 133 23.50 2.16 15.20
N VAL A 134 23.20 0.89 14.91
CA VAL A 134 22.37 0.50 13.76
C VAL A 134 21.02 1.20 13.79
N ASN A 135 20.28 1.12 14.88
CA ASN A 135 18.94 1.69 14.99
C ASN A 135 18.92 3.22 14.88
N THR A 136 19.92 3.90 15.45
CA THR A 136 20.02 5.36 15.35
C THR A 136 20.26 5.79 13.91
N ILE A 137 21.22 5.16 13.23
CA ILE A 137 21.55 5.47 11.84
C ILE A 137 20.38 5.07 10.91
N ALA A 138 19.70 3.95 11.17
CA ALA A 138 18.53 3.54 10.42
C ALA A 138 17.41 4.60 10.48
N ALA A 139 17.11 5.12 11.67
CA ALA A 139 16.11 6.17 11.85
C ALA A 139 16.48 7.48 11.10
N GLU A 140 17.75 7.87 11.11
CA GLU A 140 18.24 9.03 10.36
C GLU A 140 18.09 8.85 8.84
N ILE A 141 18.42 7.65 8.34
CA ILE A 141 18.28 7.31 6.91
C ILE A 141 16.82 7.33 6.49
N VAL A 142 15.94 6.71 7.25
CA VAL A 142 14.48 6.71 6.98
C VAL A 142 13.94 8.14 6.95
N GLY A 143 14.29 8.96 7.95
CA GLY A 143 13.88 10.37 7.98
C GLY A 143 14.32 11.16 6.75
N ARG A 144 15.54 10.92 6.25
CA ARG A 144 16.05 11.56 5.02
C ARG A 144 15.31 11.10 3.76
N ALA A 145 15.01 9.81 3.65
CA ALA A 145 14.27 9.26 2.52
C ALA A 145 12.83 9.83 2.45
N LEU A 146 12.14 9.87 3.58
CA LEU A 146 10.82 10.45 3.70
C LEU A 146 10.78 11.95 3.36
N ALA A 147 11.78 12.72 3.82
CA ALA A 147 11.89 14.15 3.50
C ALA A 147 12.06 14.39 1.99
N THR A 148 12.75 13.49 1.28
CA THR A 148 12.92 13.57 -0.18
C THR A 148 11.61 13.25 -0.91
N ALA A 149 10.87 12.24 -0.46
CA ALA A 149 9.61 11.79 -1.06
C ALA A 149 8.48 12.83 -0.91
N GLY A 150 8.42 13.55 0.21
CA GLY A 150 7.38 14.56 0.49
C GLY A 150 7.34 15.74 -0.49
N ALA A 151 8.30 15.84 -1.42
CA ALA A 151 8.31 16.84 -2.49
C ALA A 151 7.56 16.40 -3.76
N CYS A 152 7.06 15.17 -3.84
CA CYS A 152 6.37 14.63 -5.01
C CYS A 152 4.85 14.78 -4.87
N SER A 153 4.16 15.19 -5.96
CA SER A 153 2.70 15.35 -5.93
C SER A 153 2.00 13.98 -5.80
N VAL A 154 1.18 13.83 -4.79
CA VAL A 154 0.31 12.67 -4.57
C VAL A 154 -0.72 12.60 -5.70
N ARG A 155 -0.86 11.44 -6.34
CA ARG A 155 -1.77 11.25 -7.49
C ARG A 155 -3.12 10.65 -7.09
N HIS A 156 -3.34 10.28 -5.83
CA HIS A 156 -4.56 9.63 -5.35
C HIS A 156 -5.06 8.53 -6.31
N ARG A 157 -4.18 7.60 -6.62
CA ARG A 157 -4.43 6.39 -7.40
C ARG A 157 -3.66 5.26 -6.75
N ALA A 158 -4.35 4.23 -6.37
CA ALA A 158 -3.84 3.15 -5.52
C ALA A 158 -2.49 2.57 -5.99
N LEU A 159 -2.31 2.29 -7.29
CA LEU A 159 -1.02 1.79 -7.79
C LEU A 159 0.09 2.84 -7.69
N ALA A 160 -0.21 4.11 -8.00
CA ALA A 160 0.81 5.17 -7.95
C ALA A 160 1.28 5.42 -6.51
N ASP A 161 0.36 5.34 -5.54
CA ASP A 161 0.66 5.53 -4.13
C ASP A 161 1.42 4.32 -3.56
N ALA A 162 1.04 3.09 -3.93
CA ALA A 162 1.84 1.89 -3.61
C ALA A 162 3.26 1.93 -4.22
N GLU A 163 3.41 2.41 -5.45
CA GLU A 163 4.72 2.61 -6.08
C GLU A 163 5.57 3.68 -5.38
N GLN A 164 4.94 4.75 -4.88
CA GLN A 164 5.63 5.75 -4.08
C GLN A 164 6.23 5.15 -2.81
N GLU A 165 5.49 4.30 -2.09
CA GLU A 165 5.97 3.59 -0.91
C GLU A 165 7.18 2.69 -1.24
N ARG A 166 7.09 1.96 -2.36
CA ARG A 166 8.22 1.17 -2.86
C ARG A 166 9.45 2.05 -3.19
N GLN A 167 9.26 3.22 -3.79
CA GLN A 167 10.37 4.13 -4.11
C GLN A 167 11.05 4.66 -2.84
N ILE A 168 10.29 4.97 -1.79
CA ILE A 168 10.84 5.34 -0.47
C ILE A 168 11.68 4.19 0.08
N TRP A 169 11.17 2.97 0.04
CA TRP A 169 11.89 1.77 0.47
C TRP A 169 13.21 1.57 -0.29
N LEU A 170 13.22 1.76 -1.61
CA LEU A 170 14.43 1.69 -2.43
C LEU A 170 15.43 2.79 -2.07
N GLU A 171 14.95 4.01 -1.82
CA GLU A 171 15.79 5.12 -1.42
C GLU A 171 16.43 4.90 -0.05
N VAL A 172 15.69 4.34 0.90
CA VAL A 172 16.24 3.93 2.21
C VAL A 172 17.38 2.94 2.01
N ARG A 173 17.20 1.91 1.18
CA ARG A 173 18.26 0.93 0.88
C ARG A 173 19.48 1.58 0.25
N ARG A 174 19.27 2.46 -0.74
CA ARG A 174 20.33 3.20 -1.42
C ARG A 174 21.16 4.02 -0.43
N LEU A 175 20.50 4.78 0.44
CA LEU A 175 21.16 5.58 1.47
C LEU A 175 21.91 4.72 2.50
N ALA A 176 21.36 3.56 2.86
CA ALA A 176 22.02 2.63 3.77
C ALA A 176 23.29 2.03 3.16
N TYR A 177 23.28 1.64 1.87
CA TYR A 177 24.48 1.19 1.17
C TYR A 177 25.53 2.29 1.09
N GLN A 178 25.16 3.53 0.78
CA GLN A 178 26.10 4.66 0.80
C GLN A 178 26.74 4.87 2.17
N GLN A 179 26.00 4.68 3.25
CA GLN A 179 26.51 4.78 4.61
C GLN A 179 27.57 3.70 4.92
N CYS A 180 27.46 2.55 4.30
CA CYS A 180 28.44 1.45 4.43
C CYS A 180 29.66 1.59 3.51
N GLY A 181 29.70 2.59 2.62
CA GLY A 181 30.81 2.80 1.67
C GLY A 181 30.78 1.86 0.44
N CYS A 182 29.60 1.32 0.13
CA CYS A 182 29.36 0.42 -1.00
C CYS A 182 28.66 1.16 -2.14
#